data_45ddc16d15fe448a1c64fe9cd405918d
#
_entry.id   45ddc16d15fe448a1c64fe9cd405918d
#
_cell.length_a   1.000
_cell.length_b   1.000
_cell.length_c   1.000
_cell.angle_alpha   90.00
_cell.angle_beta   90.00
_cell.angle_gamma   90.00
#
_symmetry.space_group_name_H-M   'P 1'
#
loop_
_entity.id
_entity.type
_entity.pdbx_description
1 polymer ?
#
loop_
_entity_poly.entity_id
_entity_poly.type
_entity_poly.pdbx_seq_one_letter_code
_entity_poly.pdbx_strand_id
1 'polypeptide(L)'
;MKLGIFFLATSVYKEYFKEFSKSLVNLFPETLDVEKHLVIMSDGLEEYNNTENFGCKCHWVEVIDFPYPMVPCNKFQMVAHYLEKFDLDYGMFFDADSIILEKSNGFWDVLKSKLQLGKLLCSGHPHYLYRPEMDLTNLCVTRPDSAAYVDPYYVNSNRSYIITSFFAGSKEIIKKYADKIYQMIGKDLNKLRWMPQYVDEAYMNTIYVNDVIKGGADDILKDKYITINPYIYGNFPERLNGNLYENNFPEYDDTIFINQKYNVGLKSAKKENKI
;
A
#
# COMPACT_ATOMS: atom_id res chain seq x y z
N MET A 1 -1.78 2.37 23.03
CA MET A 1 -1.89 1.84 21.66
C MET A 1 -0.49 1.76 21.09
N LYS A 2 -0.08 0.57 20.67
CA LYS A 2 1.20 0.34 19.97
C LYS A 2 0.93 0.24 18.47
N LEU A 3 1.50 1.14 17.69
CA LEU A 3 1.26 1.23 16.26
C LEU A 3 2.52 0.86 15.48
N GLY A 4 2.43 -0.16 14.64
CA GLY A 4 3.46 -0.53 13.68
C GLY A 4 3.30 0.24 12.36
N ILE A 5 4.36 0.90 11.94
CA ILE A 5 4.47 1.50 10.61
C ILE A 5 5.44 0.63 9.83
N PHE A 6 4.96 -0.01 8.79
CA PHE A 6 5.71 -1.01 8.03
C PHE A 6 6.20 -0.43 6.71
N PHE A 7 7.49 -0.55 6.51
CA PHE A 7 8.18 -0.17 5.29
C PHE A 7 8.92 -1.38 4.74
N LEU A 8 8.59 -1.79 3.52
CA LEU A 8 9.23 -2.93 2.84
C LEU A 8 9.96 -2.42 1.61
N ALA A 9 11.28 -2.51 1.63
CA ALA A 9 12.11 -2.05 0.53
C ALA A 9 13.30 -2.98 0.29
N THR A 10 13.28 -3.66 -0.83
CA THR A 10 14.39 -4.47 -1.31
C THR A 10 14.99 -3.87 -2.58
N SER A 11 16.24 -4.25 -2.89
CA SER A 11 16.91 -3.81 -4.12
C SER A 11 16.94 -2.27 -4.25
N VAL A 12 16.53 -1.73 -5.38
CA VAL A 12 16.54 -0.28 -5.68
C VAL A 12 15.53 0.53 -4.86
N TYR A 13 14.53 -0.11 -4.27
CA TYR A 13 13.52 0.59 -3.48
C TYR A 13 14.05 1.10 -2.13
N LYS A 14 15.18 0.60 -1.66
CA LYS A 14 15.86 1.08 -0.45
C LYS A 14 16.17 2.57 -0.47
N GLU A 15 16.44 3.10 -1.65
CA GLU A 15 16.77 4.52 -1.83
C GLU A 15 15.62 5.47 -1.42
N TYR A 16 14.38 4.98 -1.37
CA TYR A 16 13.21 5.79 -0.98
C TYR A 16 13.07 5.96 0.52
N PHE A 17 13.73 5.12 1.32
CA PHE A 17 13.57 5.13 2.77
C PHE A 17 13.81 6.50 3.39
N LYS A 18 14.85 7.19 2.95
CA LYS A 18 15.22 8.51 3.49
C LYS A 18 14.10 9.54 3.34
N GLU A 19 13.45 9.56 2.20
CA GLU A 19 12.36 10.52 1.94
C GLU A 19 11.06 10.08 2.61
N PHE A 20 10.75 8.79 2.58
CA PHE A 20 9.62 8.24 3.32
C PHE A 20 9.72 8.55 4.81
N SER A 21 10.83 8.19 5.44
CA SER A 21 11.02 8.36 6.89
C SER A 21 10.94 9.82 7.34
N LYS A 22 11.53 10.74 6.58
CA LYS A 22 11.38 12.18 6.84
C LYS A 22 9.94 12.65 6.77
N SER A 23 9.15 12.08 5.87
CA SER A 23 7.76 12.47 5.68
C SER A 23 6.82 11.97 6.79
N LEU A 24 7.26 11.03 7.64
CA LEU A 24 6.43 10.50 8.74
C LEU A 24 6.00 11.57 9.75
N VAL A 25 6.77 12.65 9.90
CA VAL A 25 6.40 13.77 10.78
C VAL A 25 5.09 14.43 10.37
N ASN A 26 4.75 14.36 9.07
CA ASN A 26 3.54 14.93 8.52
C ASN A 26 2.27 14.15 8.93
N LEU A 27 2.43 12.89 9.31
CA LEU A 27 1.32 12.05 9.74
C LEU A 27 1.05 12.18 11.25
N PHE A 28 2.12 12.34 12.03
CA PHE A 28 2.03 12.28 13.49
C PHE A 28 2.38 13.63 14.12
N PRO A 29 1.44 14.28 14.80
CA PRO A 29 1.77 15.44 15.61
C PRO A 29 2.75 15.05 16.75
N GLU A 30 3.53 16.03 17.23
CA GLU A 30 4.62 15.79 18.21
C GLU A 30 4.13 15.19 19.53
N THR A 31 2.91 15.48 19.93
CA THR A 31 2.32 15.09 21.21
C THR A 31 1.31 13.95 21.04
N LEU A 32 1.78 12.74 20.84
CA LEU A 32 0.87 11.60 20.70
C LEU A 32 1.00 10.61 21.84
N ASP A 33 -0.16 10.24 22.41
CA ASP A 33 -0.30 9.10 23.34
C ASP A 33 -0.35 7.76 22.55
N VAL A 34 0.62 7.59 21.66
CA VAL A 34 0.77 6.40 20.81
C VAL A 34 2.23 5.99 20.77
N GLU A 35 2.51 4.77 21.18
CA GLU A 35 3.82 4.16 21.01
C GLU A 35 4.00 3.79 19.53
N LYS A 36 4.88 4.50 18.83
CA LYS A 36 5.13 4.33 17.39
C LYS A 36 6.32 3.42 17.16
N HIS A 37 6.14 2.41 16.34
CA HIS A 37 7.16 1.46 15.93
C HIS A 37 7.32 1.51 14.41
N LEU A 38 8.51 1.85 13.93
CA LEU A 38 8.86 1.80 12.52
C LEU A 38 9.54 0.46 12.24
N VAL A 39 8.89 -0.39 11.49
CA VAL A 39 9.39 -1.72 11.11
C VAL A 39 9.92 -1.65 9.68
N ILE A 40 11.23 -1.68 9.54
CA ILE A 40 11.92 -1.57 8.26
C ILE A 40 12.36 -2.96 7.84
N MET A 41 11.74 -3.45 6.78
CA MET A 41 12.00 -4.77 6.19
C MET A 41 12.83 -4.56 4.92
N SER A 42 14.09 -5.01 4.91
CA SER A 42 15.01 -4.75 3.80
C SER A 42 16.04 -5.87 3.65
N ASP A 43 16.57 -6.01 2.45
CA ASP A 43 17.67 -6.92 2.09
C ASP A 43 19.07 -6.32 2.35
N GLY A 44 19.16 -5.17 3.01
CA GLY A 44 20.41 -4.49 3.34
C GLY A 44 20.20 -3.50 4.48
N LEU A 45 20.40 -3.96 5.71
CA LEU A 45 20.17 -3.15 6.91
C LEU A 45 21.28 -2.14 7.18
N GLU A 46 22.47 -2.33 6.66
CA GLU A 46 23.64 -1.47 6.92
C GLU A 46 23.43 -0.04 6.43
N GLU A 47 22.67 0.13 5.37
CA GLU A 47 22.37 1.44 4.78
C GLU A 47 21.52 2.35 5.70
N TYR A 48 20.88 1.76 6.71
CA TYR A 48 19.91 2.45 7.58
C TYR A 48 20.44 2.74 9.00
N ASN A 49 21.65 2.29 9.32
CA ASN A 49 22.19 2.36 10.69
C ASN A 49 22.39 3.79 11.23
N ASN A 50 22.37 4.81 10.37
CA ASN A 50 22.55 6.22 10.72
C ASN A 50 21.26 7.04 10.57
N THR A 51 20.11 6.41 10.42
CA THR A 51 18.85 7.16 10.29
C THR A 51 18.33 7.64 11.63
N GLU A 52 17.88 8.89 11.67
CA GLU A 52 17.12 9.43 12.78
C GLU A 52 15.88 8.56 13.02
N ASN A 53 15.52 8.30 14.25
CA ASN A 53 14.41 7.42 14.58
C ASN A 53 13.02 8.08 14.44
N PHE A 54 12.97 9.31 13.93
CA PHE A 54 11.73 10.07 13.62
C PHE A 54 10.66 9.99 14.72
N GLY A 55 11.08 9.90 15.98
CA GLY A 55 10.19 9.73 17.12
C GLY A 55 9.54 8.35 17.22
N CYS A 56 10.04 7.37 16.46
CA CYS A 56 9.58 5.98 16.46
C CYS A 56 10.63 5.06 17.07
N LYS A 57 10.19 3.97 17.69
CA LYS A 57 11.06 2.85 18.02
C LYS A 57 11.31 2.04 16.75
N CYS A 58 12.54 2.04 16.25
CA CYS A 58 12.90 1.36 15.01
C CYS A 58 13.18 -0.12 15.22
N HIS A 59 12.64 -0.94 14.34
CA HIS A 59 12.91 -2.38 14.22
C HIS A 59 13.45 -2.66 12.83
N TRP A 60 14.65 -3.20 12.78
CA TRP A 60 15.32 -3.57 11.55
C TRP A 60 15.14 -5.05 11.31
N VAL A 61 14.62 -5.38 10.14
CA VAL A 61 14.31 -6.77 9.77
C VAL A 61 14.96 -7.07 8.44
N GLU A 62 15.90 -7.99 8.46
CA GLU A 62 16.49 -8.50 7.24
C GLU A 62 15.47 -9.39 6.52
N VAL A 63 15.26 -9.13 5.25
CA VAL A 63 14.42 -9.93 4.37
C VAL A 63 15.20 -10.31 3.12
N ILE A 64 14.84 -11.43 2.53
CA ILE A 64 15.47 -11.88 1.29
C ILE A 64 14.85 -11.11 0.11
N ASP A 65 15.71 -10.58 -0.76
CA ASP A 65 15.27 -9.99 -2.03
C ASP A 65 14.88 -11.10 -3.00
N PHE A 66 13.61 -11.49 -2.93
CA PHE A 66 13.06 -12.44 -3.87
C PHE A 66 12.73 -11.76 -5.20
N PRO A 67 12.89 -12.47 -6.32
CA PRO A 67 12.46 -11.93 -7.62
C PRO A 67 10.97 -11.65 -7.62
N TYR A 68 10.58 -10.62 -8.37
CA TYR A 68 9.15 -10.35 -8.60
C TYR A 68 8.44 -11.60 -9.15
N PRO A 69 7.26 -11.94 -8.65
CA PRO A 69 6.38 -11.17 -7.78
C PRO A 69 6.37 -11.57 -6.30
N MET A 70 7.39 -12.28 -5.83
CA MET A 70 7.36 -12.92 -4.50
C MET A 70 7.33 -11.92 -3.34
N VAL A 71 8.00 -10.76 -3.47
CA VAL A 71 8.00 -9.73 -2.42
C VAL A 71 6.59 -9.16 -2.20
N PRO A 72 5.90 -8.63 -3.22
CA PRO A 72 4.52 -8.14 -3.05
C PRO A 72 3.55 -9.23 -2.60
N CYS A 73 3.75 -10.49 -3.03
CA CYS A 73 2.93 -11.61 -2.56
C CYS A 73 2.91 -11.79 -1.05
N ASN A 74 4.03 -11.51 -0.42
CA ASN A 74 4.21 -11.81 1.00
C ASN A 74 4.01 -10.60 1.92
N LYS A 75 3.74 -9.40 1.41
CA LYS A 75 3.69 -8.20 2.24
C LYS A 75 2.64 -8.26 3.35
N PHE A 76 1.46 -8.79 3.09
CA PHE A 76 0.43 -8.95 4.13
C PHE A 76 0.87 -9.93 5.22
N GLN A 77 1.47 -11.07 4.83
CA GLN A 77 2.00 -12.09 5.77
C GLN A 77 3.15 -11.53 6.60
N MET A 78 4.04 -10.77 5.96
CA MET A 78 5.16 -10.13 6.65
C MET A 78 4.66 -9.14 7.70
N VAL A 79 3.72 -8.28 7.33
CA VAL A 79 3.12 -7.32 8.28
C VAL A 79 2.43 -8.06 9.43
N ALA A 80 1.60 -9.07 9.14
CA ALA A 80 0.92 -9.86 10.17
C ALA A 80 1.92 -10.55 11.12
N HIS A 81 2.98 -11.15 10.57
CA HIS A 81 4.03 -11.81 11.36
C HIS A 81 4.73 -10.84 12.32
N TYR A 82 5.13 -9.65 11.84
CA TYR A 82 5.86 -8.71 12.66
C TYR A 82 4.97 -7.91 13.62
N LEU A 83 3.68 -7.75 13.32
CA LEU A 83 2.71 -7.28 14.31
C LEU A 83 2.68 -8.19 15.54
N GLU A 84 2.68 -9.49 15.32
CA GLU A 84 2.70 -10.47 16.41
C GLU A 84 4.05 -10.50 17.13
N LYS A 85 5.15 -10.57 16.36
CA LYS A 85 6.51 -10.66 16.90
C LYS A 85 6.90 -9.48 17.79
N PHE A 86 6.45 -8.27 17.45
CA PHE A 86 6.75 -7.05 18.22
C PHE A 86 5.63 -6.65 19.18
N ASP A 87 4.61 -7.47 19.33
CA ASP A 87 3.43 -7.23 20.19
C ASP A 87 2.78 -5.86 19.92
N LEU A 88 2.45 -5.61 18.66
CA LEU A 88 1.83 -4.38 18.20
C LEU A 88 0.31 -4.55 18.08
N ASP A 89 -0.44 -3.50 18.40
CA ASP A 89 -1.92 -3.54 18.38
C ASP A 89 -2.48 -3.29 16.96
N TYR A 90 -1.85 -2.36 16.24
CA TYR A 90 -2.25 -1.91 14.90
C TYR A 90 -1.06 -1.87 13.96
N GLY A 91 -1.33 -2.08 12.68
CA GLY A 91 -0.36 -1.93 11.62
C GLY A 91 -0.81 -0.98 10.52
N MET A 92 0.15 -0.26 9.97
CA MET A 92 0.00 0.51 8.73
C MET A 92 1.14 0.15 7.80
N PHE A 93 0.83 -0.29 6.62
CA PHE A 93 1.80 -0.60 5.58
C PHE A 93 1.80 0.49 4.51
N PHE A 94 2.98 0.85 4.06
CA PHE A 94 3.21 1.76 2.94
C PHE A 94 4.17 1.13 1.94
N ASP A 95 3.84 1.20 0.66
CA ASP A 95 4.82 0.88 -0.38
C ASP A 95 6.03 1.83 -0.25
N ALA A 96 7.21 1.30 -0.56
CA ALA A 96 8.47 2.01 -0.35
C ALA A 96 8.56 3.36 -1.09
N ASP A 97 7.84 3.49 -2.18
CA ASP A 97 7.80 4.69 -2.99
C ASP A 97 6.69 5.68 -2.60
N SER A 98 6.30 5.68 -1.32
CA SER A 98 5.30 6.60 -0.76
C SER A 98 5.95 7.78 -0.03
N ILE A 99 5.33 8.96 -0.14
CA ILE A 99 5.64 10.16 0.66
C ILE A 99 4.36 10.64 1.34
N ILE A 100 4.47 11.00 2.61
CA ILE A 100 3.37 11.60 3.37
C ILE A 100 3.44 13.12 3.22
N LEU A 101 2.38 13.74 2.73
CA LEU A 101 2.36 15.16 2.45
C LEU A 101 2.21 16.01 3.72
N GLU A 102 2.75 17.21 3.72
CA GLU A 102 2.62 18.18 4.82
C GLU A 102 1.16 18.48 5.18
N LYS A 103 0.27 18.53 4.20
CA LYS A 103 -1.16 18.73 4.42
C LYS A 103 -1.85 17.59 5.18
N SER A 104 -1.17 16.45 5.33
CA SER A 104 -1.64 15.35 6.16
C SER A 104 -1.56 15.64 7.67
N ASN A 105 -0.95 16.75 8.04
CA ASN A 105 -0.83 17.16 9.42
C ASN A 105 -2.23 17.37 10.04
N GLY A 106 -2.49 16.68 11.15
CA GLY A 106 -3.84 16.62 11.75
C GLY A 106 -4.75 15.51 11.23
N PHE A 107 -4.36 14.79 10.21
CA PHE A 107 -5.12 13.65 9.71
C PHE A 107 -5.09 12.46 10.66
N TRP A 108 -4.15 12.44 11.60
CA TRP A 108 -3.97 11.33 12.54
C TRP A 108 -5.26 10.99 13.31
N ASP A 109 -6.00 11.99 13.78
CA ASP A 109 -7.21 11.74 14.56
C ASP A 109 -8.29 11.04 13.74
N VAL A 110 -8.41 11.39 12.46
CA VAL A 110 -9.30 10.74 11.51
C VAL A 110 -8.86 9.29 11.28
N LEU A 111 -7.58 9.07 11.03
CA LEU A 111 -7.01 7.74 10.82
C LEU A 111 -7.17 6.87 12.07
N LYS A 112 -6.87 7.41 13.26
CA LYS A 112 -7.03 6.73 14.53
C LYS A 112 -8.46 6.27 14.76
N SER A 113 -9.44 7.14 14.51
CA SER A 113 -10.86 6.79 14.63
C SER A 113 -11.26 5.64 13.70
N LYS A 114 -10.72 5.60 12.49
CA LYS A 114 -10.98 4.54 11.52
C LYS A 114 -10.30 3.22 11.90
N LEU A 115 -9.07 3.25 12.40
CA LEU A 115 -8.39 2.06 12.91
C LEU A 115 -9.19 1.37 14.03
N GLN A 116 -9.88 2.16 14.87
CA GLN A 116 -10.70 1.65 15.96
C GLN A 116 -12.01 1.00 15.51
N LEU A 117 -12.40 1.13 14.24
CA LEU A 117 -13.60 0.45 13.70
C LEU A 117 -13.43 -1.06 13.55
N GLY A 118 -12.23 -1.60 13.75
CA GLY A 118 -11.95 -3.04 13.57
C GLY A 118 -12.00 -3.50 12.11
N LYS A 119 -11.91 -2.57 11.16
CA LYS A 119 -11.94 -2.84 9.72
C LYS A 119 -10.55 -2.75 9.13
N LEU A 120 -10.33 -3.47 8.02
CA LEU A 120 -9.15 -3.26 7.18
C LEU A 120 -9.34 -1.98 6.36
N LEU A 121 -8.51 -0.99 6.60
CA LEU A 121 -8.45 0.22 5.79
C LEU A 121 -7.64 -0.06 4.54
N CYS A 122 -8.17 0.28 3.38
CA CYS A 122 -7.50 0.19 2.09
C CYS A 122 -7.74 1.45 1.28
N SER A 123 -6.84 1.74 0.36
CA SER A 123 -7.06 2.83 -0.59
C SER A 123 -7.79 2.35 -1.83
N GLY A 124 -8.80 3.10 -2.25
CA GLY A 124 -9.33 2.99 -3.60
C GLY A 124 -8.30 3.53 -4.61
N HIS A 125 -8.18 2.88 -5.75
CA HIS A 125 -7.26 3.35 -6.78
C HIS A 125 -7.74 4.69 -7.36
N PRO A 126 -7.04 5.80 -7.17
CA PRO A 126 -7.55 7.13 -7.47
C PRO A 126 -7.86 7.33 -8.95
N HIS A 127 -7.03 6.78 -9.82
CA HIS A 127 -7.25 6.87 -11.25
C HIS A 127 -8.66 6.40 -11.66
N TYR A 128 -9.18 5.36 -11.00
CA TYR A 128 -10.50 4.82 -11.30
C TYR A 128 -11.64 5.51 -10.55
N LEU A 129 -11.32 6.15 -9.46
CA LEU A 129 -12.27 7.00 -8.76
C LEU A 129 -12.59 8.27 -9.57
N TYR A 130 -11.58 8.83 -10.24
CA TYR A 130 -11.69 10.12 -10.93
C TYR A 130 -11.84 10.03 -12.45
N ARG A 131 -11.76 8.83 -13.02
CA ARG A 131 -11.95 8.58 -14.46
C ARG A 131 -13.03 7.53 -14.68
N PRO A 132 -14.31 7.93 -14.59
CA PRO A 132 -15.43 6.99 -14.71
C PRO A 132 -15.50 6.30 -16.08
N GLU A 133 -14.89 6.89 -17.11
CA GLU A 133 -14.83 6.34 -18.46
C GLU A 133 -13.86 5.14 -18.60
N MET A 134 -12.99 4.93 -17.64
CA MET A 134 -12.02 3.84 -17.75
C MET A 134 -12.64 2.47 -17.49
N ASP A 135 -12.34 1.56 -18.39
CA ASP A 135 -12.62 0.14 -18.21
C ASP A 135 -11.55 -0.50 -17.30
N LEU A 136 -12.01 -1.13 -16.21
CA LEU A 136 -11.17 -1.82 -15.24
C LEU A 136 -10.93 -3.29 -15.57
N THR A 137 -11.49 -3.77 -16.67
CA THR A 137 -11.38 -5.19 -17.09
C THR A 137 -9.93 -5.65 -17.22
N ASN A 138 -9.07 -4.78 -17.72
CA ASN A 138 -7.64 -5.10 -17.92
C ASN A 138 -6.84 -5.30 -16.62
N LEU A 139 -7.40 -4.89 -15.49
CA LEU A 139 -6.77 -5.08 -14.17
C LEU A 139 -7.31 -6.31 -13.45
N CYS A 140 -8.45 -6.82 -13.90
CA CYS A 140 -9.08 -7.98 -13.31
C CYS A 140 -8.44 -9.27 -13.83
N VAL A 141 -8.34 -10.24 -12.94
CA VAL A 141 -8.03 -11.60 -13.35
C VAL A 141 -9.29 -12.21 -13.96
N THR A 142 -9.28 -12.32 -15.30
CA THR A 142 -10.41 -12.88 -16.07
C THR A 142 -10.35 -14.41 -16.22
N ARG A 143 -9.33 -15.04 -15.65
CA ARG A 143 -9.15 -16.49 -15.65
C ARG A 143 -10.06 -17.15 -14.60
N PRO A 144 -11.14 -17.87 -14.99
CA PRO A 144 -12.18 -18.31 -14.03
C PRO A 144 -11.73 -19.38 -13.03
N ASP A 145 -10.66 -20.13 -13.34
CA ASP A 145 -10.10 -21.17 -12.47
C ASP A 145 -9.09 -20.63 -11.45
N SER A 146 -8.70 -19.36 -11.55
CA SER A 146 -7.87 -18.68 -10.56
C SER A 146 -8.64 -18.32 -9.30
N ALA A 147 -7.98 -18.40 -8.15
CA ALA A 147 -8.50 -17.89 -6.89
C ALA A 147 -8.62 -16.35 -6.89
N ALA A 148 -7.87 -15.68 -7.76
CA ALA A 148 -7.94 -14.23 -7.96
C ALA A 148 -9.01 -13.80 -8.98
N TYR A 149 -9.80 -14.74 -9.52
CA TYR A 149 -10.86 -14.38 -10.48
C TYR A 149 -11.89 -13.45 -9.85
N VAL A 150 -12.18 -12.37 -10.54
CA VAL A 150 -13.28 -11.47 -10.23
C VAL A 150 -14.03 -11.13 -11.51
N ASP A 151 -15.34 -11.15 -11.44
CA ASP A 151 -16.17 -10.72 -12.56
C ASP A 151 -15.99 -9.21 -12.77
N PRO A 152 -15.46 -8.77 -13.93
CA PRO A 152 -15.19 -7.37 -14.22
C PRO A 152 -16.41 -6.45 -14.09
N TYR A 153 -17.62 -7.00 -14.27
CA TYR A 153 -18.87 -6.26 -14.09
C TYR A 153 -18.96 -5.62 -12.71
N TYR A 154 -18.60 -6.36 -11.64
CA TYR A 154 -18.70 -5.84 -10.27
C TYR A 154 -17.64 -4.78 -9.98
N VAL A 155 -16.46 -4.89 -10.58
CA VAL A 155 -15.41 -3.89 -10.43
C VAL A 155 -15.79 -2.60 -11.16
N ASN A 156 -16.22 -2.72 -12.41
CA ASN A 156 -16.60 -1.57 -13.23
C ASN A 156 -17.85 -0.85 -12.69
N SER A 157 -18.92 -1.58 -12.38
CA SER A 157 -20.18 -1.00 -11.93
C SER A 157 -20.06 -0.27 -10.59
N ASN A 158 -19.17 -0.73 -9.71
CA ASN A 158 -18.98 -0.14 -8.38
C ASN A 158 -17.74 0.75 -8.29
N ARG A 159 -16.95 0.88 -9.35
CA ARG A 159 -15.64 1.57 -9.35
C ARG A 159 -14.78 1.11 -8.17
N SER A 160 -14.71 -0.20 -7.95
CA SER A 160 -14.29 -0.83 -6.71
C SER A 160 -12.91 -1.45 -6.81
N TYR A 161 -11.93 -0.74 -7.36
CA TYR A 161 -10.57 -1.24 -7.40
C TYR A 161 -9.78 -0.71 -6.21
N ILE A 162 -9.25 -1.63 -5.39
CA ILE A 162 -8.37 -1.35 -4.27
C ILE A 162 -6.93 -1.43 -4.75
N ILE A 163 -6.13 -0.45 -4.36
CA ILE A 163 -4.68 -0.55 -4.46
C ILE A 163 -4.09 -0.94 -3.12
N THR A 164 -3.11 -1.80 -3.13
CA THR A 164 -2.46 -2.35 -1.94
C THR A 164 -1.15 -1.64 -1.57
N SER A 165 -0.89 -0.47 -2.15
CA SER A 165 0.23 0.39 -1.74
C SER A 165 0.08 0.95 -0.33
N PHE A 166 -1.14 0.90 0.21
CA PHE A 166 -1.44 1.14 1.61
C PHE A 166 -2.52 0.19 2.09
N PHE A 167 -2.32 -0.30 3.30
CA PHE A 167 -3.39 -0.86 4.12
C PHE A 167 -3.08 -0.64 5.60
N ALA A 168 -4.14 -0.59 6.42
CA ALA A 168 -4.00 -0.44 7.86
C ALA A 168 -5.15 -1.13 8.59
N GLY A 169 -4.91 -1.50 9.85
CA GLY A 169 -5.93 -2.15 10.67
C GLY A 169 -5.39 -2.69 11.98
N SER A 170 -6.26 -3.31 12.78
CA SER A 170 -5.82 -4.05 13.96
C SER A 170 -5.03 -5.30 13.56
N LYS A 171 -4.23 -5.81 14.48
CA LYS A 171 -3.47 -7.06 14.29
C LYS A 171 -4.38 -8.21 13.80
N GLU A 172 -5.55 -8.35 14.38
CA GLU A 172 -6.51 -9.42 14.07
C GLU A 172 -7.03 -9.29 12.64
N ILE A 173 -7.41 -8.08 12.22
CA ILE A 173 -7.96 -7.87 10.87
C ILE A 173 -6.90 -8.05 9.79
N ILE A 174 -5.70 -7.54 10.02
CA ILE A 174 -4.57 -7.74 9.08
C ILE A 174 -4.24 -9.22 8.96
N LYS A 175 -4.16 -9.95 10.08
CA LYS A 175 -3.93 -11.40 10.07
C LYS A 175 -5.01 -12.14 9.30
N LYS A 176 -6.29 -11.83 9.52
CA LYS A 176 -7.41 -12.43 8.79
C LYS A 176 -7.21 -12.34 7.27
N TYR A 177 -6.85 -11.16 6.78
CA TYR A 177 -6.67 -10.93 5.35
C TYR A 177 -5.36 -11.50 4.82
N ALA A 178 -4.30 -11.46 5.61
CA ALA A 178 -3.04 -12.15 5.29
C ALA A 178 -3.28 -13.65 5.07
N ASP A 179 -3.93 -14.33 6.01
CA ASP A 179 -4.23 -15.76 5.91
C ASP A 179 -5.09 -16.08 4.69
N LYS A 180 -6.09 -15.22 4.39
CA LYS A 180 -6.97 -15.40 3.22
C LYS A 180 -6.21 -15.26 1.90
N ILE A 181 -5.41 -14.20 1.75
CA ILE A 181 -4.57 -13.97 0.57
C ILE A 181 -3.58 -15.12 0.39
N TYR A 182 -2.93 -15.56 1.46
CA TYR A 182 -2.00 -16.68 1.42
C TYR A 182 -2.64 -17.97 0.91
N GLN A 183 -3.84 -18.28 1.39
CA GLN A 183 -4.59 -19.46 0.92
C GLN A 183 -4.95 -19.35 -0.56
N MET A 184 -5.30 -18.15 -1.05
CA MET A 184 -5.62 -17.92 -2.45
C MET A 184 -4.39 -18.06 -3.35
N ILE A 185 -3.26 -17.50 -2.92
CA ILE A 185 -1.96 -17.68 -3.60
C ILE A 185 -1.60 -19.16 -3.66
N GLY A 186 -1.73 -19.87 -2.55
CA GLY A 186 -1.45 -21.30 -2.47
C GLY A 186 -2.32 -22.13 -3.43
N LYS A 187 -3.59 -21.79 -3.59
CA LYS A 187 -4.48 -22.46 -4.56
C LYS A 187 -3.99 -22.26 -5.99
N ASP A 188 -3.64 -21.02 -6.37
CA ASP A 188 -3.22 -20.74 -7.74
C ASP A 188 -1.85 -21.36 -8.05
N LEU A 189 -0.90 -21.29 -7.13
CA LEU A 189 0.41 -21.91 -7.30
C LEU A 189 0.32 -23.44 -7.39
N ASN A 190 -0.44 -24.08 -6.51
CA ASN A 190 -0.52 -25.54 -6.47
C ASN A 190 -1.34 -26.11 -7.62
N LYS A 191 -2.45 -25.44 -8.00
CA LYS A 191 -3.38 -25.93 -9.03
C LYS A 191 -2.97 -25.49 -10.44
N LEU A 192 -2.59 -24.22 -10.59
CA LEU A 192 -2.40 -23.61 -11.88
C LEU A 192 -0.92 -23.38 -12.24
N ARG A 193 -0.02 -23.47 -11.25
CA ARG A 193 1.38 -23.03 -11.37
C ARG A 193 1.51 -21.63 -11.98
N TRP A 194 0.61 -20.76 -11.58
CA TRP A 194 0.45 -19.42 -12.13
C TRP A 194 0.06 -18.44 -11.04
N MET A 195 0.38 -17.18 -11.26
CA MET A 195 -0.01 -16.06 -10.39
C MET A 195 -0.42 -14.87 -11.25
N PRO A 196 -1.36 -14.03 -10.77
CA PRO A 196 -1.74 -12.81 -11.48
C PRO A 196 -0.59 -11.81 -11.55
N GLN A 197 -0.62 -10.93 -12.54
CA GLN A 197 0.39 -9.90 -12.74
C GLN A 197 0.47 -8.92 -11.56
N TYR A 198 -0.69 -8.51 -11.01
CA TYR A 198 -0.80 -7.63 -9.84
C TYR A 198 -1.18 -8.45 -8.61
N VAL A 199 -0.27 -9.24 -8.15
CA VAL A 199 -0.48 -10.39 -7.26
C VAL A 199 -1.34 -10.10 -6.05
N ASP A 200 -0.82 -9.35 -5.10
CA ASP A 200 -1.50 -9.03 -3.84
C ASP A 200 -2.76 -8.18 -4.08
N GLU A 201 -2.67 -7.26 -5.01
CA GLU A 201 -3.77 -6.38 -5.42
C GLU A 201 -4.91 -7.15 -6.08
N ALA A 202 -4.58 -8.12 -6.97
CA ALA A 202 -5.58 -8.96 -7.62
C ALA A 202 -6.37 -9.80 -6.59
N TYR A 203 -5.68 -10.44 -5.65
CA TYR A 203 -6.34 -11.22 -4.59
C TYR A 203 -7.17 -10.33 -3.67
N MET A 204 -6.66 -9.16 -3.30
CA MET A 204 -7.39 -8.22 -2.45
C MET A 204 -8.67 -7.71 -3.11
N ASN A 205 -8.62 -7.41 -4.41
CA ASN A 205 -9.80 -7.00 -5.17
C ASN A 205 -10.83 -8.12 -5.29
N THR A 206 -10.39 -9.37 -5.46
CA THR A 206 -11.29 -10.53 -5.45
C THR A 206 -11.99 -10.68 -4.10
N ILE A 207 -11.26 -10.54 -3.01
CA ILE A 207 -11.84 -10.57 -1.66
C ILE A 207 -12.86 -9.45 -1.50
N TYR A 208 -12.50 -8.22 -1.87
CA TYR A 208 -13.38 -7.08 -1.74
C TYR A 208 -14.69 -7.25 -2.52
N VAL A 209 -14.62 -7.70 -3.76
CA VAL A 209 -15.82 -7.95 -4.57
C VAL A 209 -16.67 -9.07 -3.98
N ASN A 210 -16.08 -10.17 -3.59
CA ASN A 210 -16.84 -11.33 -3.14
C ASN A 210 -17.40 -11.15 -1.72
N ASP A 211 -16.61 -10.64 -0.79
CA ASP A 211 -17.03 -10.51 0.61
C ASP A 211 -17.87 -9.26 0.84
N VAL A 212 -17.42 -8.10 0.34
CA VAL A 212 -18.08 -6.82 0.62
C VAL A 212 -19.19 -6.55 -0.38
N ILE A 213 -18.90 -6.55 -1.68
CA ILE A 213 -19.89 -6.12 -2.68
C ILE A 213 -21.01 -7.16 -2.83
N LYS A 214 -20.64 -8.44 -2.96
CA LYS A 214 -21.61 -9.53 -3.13
C LYS A 214 -22.14 -10.08 -1.80
N GLY A 215 -21.22 -10.22 -0.82
CA GLY A 215 -21.51 -10.87 0.45
C GLY A 215 -22.06 -9.93 1.53
N GLY A 216 -21.99 -8.61 1.34
CA GLY A 216 -22.46 -7.61 2.29
C GLY A 216 -21.60 -7.51 3.56
N ALA A 217 -20.39 -8.06 3.57
CA ALA A 217 -19.47 -7.88 4.70
C ALA A 217 -19.07 -6.43 4.86
N ASP A 218 -18.87 -5.99 6.11
CA ASP A 218 -18.51 -4.60 6.45
C ASP A 218 -17.19 -4.52 7.20
N ASP A 219 -16.24 -5.33 6.81
CA ASP A 219 -14.92 -5.43 7.47
C ASP A 219 -13.74 -4.90 6.63
N ILE A 220 -14.03 -4.32 5.46
CA ILE A 220 -13.08 -3.56 4.66
C ILE A 220 -13.63 -2.15 4.45
N LEU A 221 -12.87 -1.16 4.84
CA LEU A 221 -13.14 0.25 4.54
C LEU A 221 -12.22 0.71 3.41
N LYS A 222 -12.80 0.89 2.23
CA LYS A 222 -12.10 1.49 1.09
C LYS A 222 -12.25 3.01 1.17
N ASP A 223 -11.15 3.70 1.26
CA ASP A 223 -11.16 5.16 1.38
C ASP A 223 -10.32 5.84 0.30
N LYS A 224 -10.60 7.11 0.06
CA LYS A 224 -9.92 7.94 -0.94
C LYS A 224 -8.64 8.63 -0.42
N TYR A 225 -8.25 8.40 0.83
CA TYR A 225 -7.20 9.16 1.51
C TYR A 225 -5.79 8.95 0.97
N ILE A 226 -5.60 7.93 0.16
CA ILE A 226 -4.28 7.58 -0.31
C ILE A 226 -4.25 7.77 -1.78
N THR A 227 -3.45 8.71 -2.20
CA THR A 227 -3.26 8.97 -3.61
C THR A 227 -2.11 8.18 -4.13
N ILE A 228 -2.37 7.59 -5.25
CA ILE A 228 -1.34 7.09 -6.11
C ILE A 228 -1.03 8.16 -7.11
N ASN A 229 0.19 8.15 -7.47
CA ASN A 229 0.71 9.00 -8.49
C ASN A 229 -0.10 8.91 -9.79
N PRO A 230 -0.62 10.00 -10.31
CA PRO A 230 -1.28 10.07 -11.61
C PRO A 230 -0.38 9.70 -12.79
N TYR A 231 0.92 9.50 -12.56
CA TYR A 231 1.89 9.13 -13.59
C TYR A 231 1.74 7.75 -14.16
N ILE A 232 1.16 6.82 -13.42
CA ILE A 232 1.00 5.44 -13.92
C ILE A 232 0.29 5.44 -15.27
N TYR A 233 -0.45 6.49 -15.60
CA TYR A 233 -1.44 6.44 -16.65
C TYR A 233 -1.42 7.59 -17.65
N GLY A 234 -0.36 8.34 -17.74
CA GLY A 234 -0.27 9.39 -18.73
C GLY A 234 1.14 9.87 -19.02
N ASN A 235 1.42 10.12 -20.27
CA ASN A 235 2.62 10.84 -20.72
C ASN A 235 2.58 12.28 -20.20
N PHE A 236 2.99 12.51 -18.96
CA PHE A 236 3.01 13.83 -18.35
C PHE A 236 4.40 14.24 -17.83
N PRO A 237 5.46 14.24 -18.66
CA PRO A 237 6.75 14.75 -18.22
C PRO A 237 6.70 16.22 -17.84
N GLU A 238 5.79 17.00 -18.42
CA GLU A 238 5.66 18.44 -18.20
C GLU A 238 4.99 18.80 -16.86
N ARG A 239 4.37 17.85 -16.21
CA ARG A 239 3.61 18.04 -14.97
C ARG A 239 4.40 17.76 -13.69
N LEU A 240 5.70 17.46 -13.81
CA LEU A 240 6.60 17.14 -12.70
C LEU A 240 7.07 18.36 -11.89
N ASN A 241 6.79 19.54 -12.31
CA ASN A 241 7.27 20.77 -11.67
C ASN A 241 6.35 21.25 -10.53
N GLY A 242 5.99 20.37 -9.61
CA GLY A 242 5.50 20.74 -8.27
C GLY A 242 4.09 21.34 -8.15
N ASN A 243 3.63 22.06 -9.15
CA ASN A 243 2.42 22.89 -9.01
C ASN A 243 1.11 22.25 -9.50
N LEU A 244 1.13 21.01 -9.92
CA LEU A 244 -0.02 20.40 -10.59
C LEU A 244 -0.98 19.66 -9.69
N TYR A 245 -0.47 19.22 -8.55
CA TYR A 245 -1.31 18.55 -7.57
C TYR A 245 -2.30 19.49 -6.91
N GLU A 246 -1.89 20.74 -6.70
CA GLU A 246 -2.72 21.73 -6.01
C GLU A 246 -3.82 22.33 -6.89
N ASN A 247 -3.62 22.41 -8.21
CA ASN A 247 -4.48 23.24 -9.07
C ASN A 247 -5.46 22.47 -9.96
N ASN A 248 -5.26 21.16 -10.19
CA ASN A 248 -6.06 20.42 -11.17
C ASN A 248 -6.90 19.28 -10.60
N PHE A 249 -6.79 19.00 -9.29
CA PHE A 249 -7.55 17.94 -8.64
C PHE A 249 -7.99 18.41 -7.25
N PRO A 250 -9.04 19.23 -7.15
CA PRO A 250 -9.57 19.69 -5.86
C PRO A 250 -9.98 18.53 -4.95
N GLU A 251 -10.26 17.37 -5.52
CA GLU A 251 -10.60 16.15 -4.80
C GLU A 251 -9.41 15.53 -4.05
N TYR A 252 -8.18 15.99 -4.30
CA TYR A 252 -6.97 15.56 -3.58
C TYR A 252 -6.70 16.34 -2.30
N ASP A 253 -7.55 17.26 -1.90
CA ASP A 253 -7.38 18.00 -0.64
C ASP A 253 -7.34 17.07 0.57
N ASP A 254 -7.96 15.90 0.47
CA ASP A 254 -7.94 14.87 1.50
C ASP A 254 -6.79 13.83 1.34
N THR A 255 -5.87 14.06 0.41
CA THR A 255 -4.77 13.13 0.12
C THR A 255 -3.71 13.16 1.21
N ILE A 256 -3.28 11.99 1.69
CA ILE A 256 -2.25 11.85 2.71
C ILE A 256 -0.88 11.64 2.10
N PHE A 257 -0.77 10.84 1.05
CA PHE A 257 0.52 10.51 0.47
C PHE A 257 0.51 10.57 -1.04
N ILE A 258 1.71 10.70 -1.59
CA ILE A 258 1.99 10.55 -3.00
C ILE A 258 3.03 9.46 -3.17
N ASN A 259 2.77 8.55 -4.09
CA ASN A 259 3.74 7.56 -4.49
C ASN A 259 4.91 8.23 -5.21
N GLN A 260 6.15 7.98 -4.76
CA GLN A 260 7.36 8.59 -5.32
C GLN A 260 7.84 8.00 -6.64
N LYS A 261 7.39 6.80 -6.99
CA LYS A 261 7.87 6.03 -8.14
C LYS A 261 8.00 6.87 -9.40
N TYR A 262 7.26 7.91 -9.48
CA TYR A 262 7.10 8.78 -10.62
C TYR A 262 7.67 10.20 -10.44
N ASN A 263 8.03 10.55 -9.22
CA ASN A 263 8.80 11.78 -8.99
C ASN A 263 10.25 11.65 -9.49
N VAL A 264 10.61 10.49 -9.98
CA VAL A 264 11.99 10.17 -10.31
C VAL A 264 12.13 9.82 -11.77
N GLY A 265 11.93 10.79 -12.63
CA GLY A 265 12.54 10.78 -13.96
C GLY A 265 14.06 10.51 -13.94
N LEU A 266 14.67 10.67 -12.76
CA LEU A 266 16.03 10.31 -12.43
C LEU A 266 16.32 8.80 -12.42
N LYS A 267 15.35 7.92 -12.22
CA LYS A 267 15.61 6.48 -12.09
C LYS A 267 15.33 5.66 -13.33
N SER A 268 14.42 6.06 -14.18
CA SER A 268 14.36 5.51 -15.54
C SER A 268 15.68 5.75 -16.26
N ALA A 269 16.27 6.95 -16.15
CA ALA A 269 17.56 7.26 -16.73
C ALA A 269 18.71 6.40 -16.15
N LYS A 270 18.70 6.06 -14.87
CA LYS A 270 19.70 5.15 -14.28
C LYS A 270 19.51 3.68 -14.66
N LYS A 271 18.28 3.26 -14.94
CA LYS A 271 18.01 1.90 -15.45
C LYS A 271 18.40 1.73 -16.90
N GLU A 272 18.22 2.74 -17.73
CA GLU A 272 18.58 2.71 -19.15
C GLU A 272 20.10 2.68 -19.37
N ASN A 273 20.88 3.15 -18.41
CA ASN A 273 22.35 3.10 -18.46
C ASN A 273 22.98 1.84 -17.84
N LYS A 274 22.18 0.83 -17.50
CA LYS A 274 22.66 -0.46 -16.94
C LYS A 274 22.28 -1.69 -17.80
N ILE A 275 22.02 -1.46 -19.07
CA ILE A 275 21.94 -2.54 -20.07
C ILE A 275 23.19 -2.50 -20.94
#